data_176c0b79171d5cc1d7c3e38c1ff436c1
#
_entry.id   176c0b79171d5cc1d7c3e38c1ff436c1
#
_cell.length_a   1.000
_cell.length_b   1.000
_cell.length_c   1.000
_cell.angle_alpha   90.00
_cell.angle_beta   90.00
_cell.angle_gamma   90.00
#
_symmetry.space_group_name_H-M   'P 1'
#
loop_
_entity.id
_entity.type
_entity.pdbx_description
1 polymer ?
#
loop_
_entity_poly.entity_id
_entity_poly.type
_entity_poly.pdbx_seq_one_letter_code
_entity_poly.pdbx_strand_id
1 'polypeptide(L)'
;NGLPIFNTMVLGDSISLISGAMEKSEWRVQMAKIKNFFRLFKYLRAQQYSVELNKDDKENREDIVTAALGMIIVLHRKSSLLTRRILTESFVNDGFFHLLILAPRSIFGLVHFGVKSFFRSNETTMLPPHVSHIKTQKLKITSLKPINYSADEKLMSAKEIELEVLSRIIEIVPGPHLQLTEKIKTKEIFKIQDLPKDEIKDELIKNPLPLIDHASTEEFKWLFTILRENAKTSSSYMVLMVLSTLIATFGLFGNSSPVIIGAMILAPLMSPIISLSMGVLRQNEYLIKESLKSVLTGMLLGYICALVITWMTPLDSYNSEIMARIRPNLLDLGVAVGSGVAGAYAHAKKEIAKTLAGVAIAVALVPPLAVSGIGLGWMDWSVFMGAFLLLITNLAGMVLAAALTFLFLGYSPIKLARKGLFISALIVVSISAPLAFGFSKMVRENNIIKSLSGMEIEDKVLREINVRQLTPLRISLRVVSERPLDEIELKNLKKEIEELLDEELELEVAVGIIL
;
A
#
# COMPACT_ATOMS: atom_id res chain seq x y z
N ASN A 1 28.07 -13.13 -39.73
CA ASN A 1 27.44 -12.75 -41.00
C ASN A 1 27.76 -11.30 -41.43
N GLY A 2 28.42 -10.49 -40.58
CA GLY A 2 28.91 -9.14 -40.92
C GLY A 2 27.83 -8.15 -41.42
N LEU A 3 26.61 -8.23 -40.91
CA LEU A 3 25.54 -7.31 -41.31
C LEU A 3 25.70 -5.97 -40.59
N PRO A 4 25.79 -4.83 -41.30
CA PRO A 4 25.85 -3.52 -40.67
C PRO A 4 24.48 -3.14 -40.06
N ILE A 5 24.51 -2.53 -38.88
CA ILE A 5 23.33 -1.98 -38.17
C ILE A 5 23.53 -0.47 -38.06
N PHE A 6 22.62 0.31 -38.61
CA PHE A 6 22.76 1.75 -38.70
C PHE A 6 21.93 2.50 -37.65
N ASN A 7 20.82 1.92 -37.16
CA ASN A 7 19.90 2.62 -36.29
C ASN A 7 19.60 1.86 -35.01
N THR A 8 18.85 0.77 -35.11
CA THR A 8 18.38 0.01 -33.94
C THR A 8 18.38 -1.47 -34.19
N MET A 9 18.70 -2.20 -33.12
CA MET A 9 18.46 -3.62 -33.06
C MET A 9 17.62 -3.93 -31.82
N VAL A 10 16.56 -4.71 -32.01
CA VAL A 10 15.63 -5.10 -30.94
C VAL A 10 15.63 -6.62 -30.84
N LEU A 11 15.89 -7.15 -29.63
CA LEU A 11 15.93 -8.58 -29.34
C LEU A 11 14.75 -8.97 -28.46
N GLY A 12 14.12 -10.12 -28.77
CA GLY A 12 13.02 -10.71 -28.03
C GLY A 12 11.64 -10.43 -28.64
N ASP A 13 10.75 -11.40 -28.52
CA ASP A 13 9.42 -11.38 -29.17
C ASP A 13 8.50 -10.29 -28.60
N SER A 14 8.70 -9.90 -27.35
CA SER A 14 7.80 -8.99 -26.63
C SER A 14 8.08 -7.50 -26.89
N ILE A 15 9.29 -7.14 -27.27
CA ILE A 15 9.68 -5.73 -27.44
C ILE A 15 9.33 -5.20 -28.83
N SER A 16 9.30 -6.04 -29.84
CA SER A 16 8.82 -5.65 -31.18
C SER A 16 7.40 -5.09 -31.14
N LEU A 17 6.60 -5.53 -30.17
CA LEU A 17 5.23 -5.06 -29.94
C LEU A 17 5.16 -3.70 -29.25
N ILE A 18 6.18 -3.34 -28.48
CA ILE A 18 6.24 -2.06 -27.74
C ILE A 18 6.93 -0.99 -28.60
N SER A 19 7.92 -1.34 -29.40
CA SER A 19 8.72 -0.41 -30.19
C SER A 19 8.15 -0.05 -31.56
N GLY A 20 7.36 -0.97 -32.19
CA GLY A 20 6.91 -0.83 -33.58
C GLY A 20 5.48 -0.36 -33.82
N ALA A 21 4.71 -0.03 -32.78
CA ALA A 21 3.24 0.08 -32.90
C ALA A 21 2.66 1.50 -32.87
N MET A 22 3.42 2.53 -33.18
CA MET A 22 2.88 3.89 -33.29
C MET A 22 2.88 4.42 -34.74
N GLU A 23 2.37 3.63 -35.68
CA GLU A 23 1.89 4.15 -36.94
C GLU A 23 0.43 4.57 -36.85
N LYS A 24 0.14 5.71 -37.45
CA LYS A 24 -1.19 6.36 -37.47
C LYS A 24 -2.27 5.44 -37.99
N SER A 25 -3.26 5.07 -37.18
CA SER A 25 -4.55 4.61 -37.70
C SER A 25 -5.67 4.56 -36.65
N GLU A 26 -6.85 4.79 -37.14
CA GLU A 26 -8.20 4.84 -36.61
C GLU A 26 -8.57 4.13 -35.30
N TRP A 27 -9.46 4.76 -34.54
CA TRP A 27 -9.91 4.44 -33.17
C TRP A 27 -10.31 2.96 -32.94
N ARG A 28 -10.86 2.29 -33.96
CA ARG A 28 -11.23 0.87 -33.87
C ARG A 28 -10.03 -0.08 -33.80
N VAL A 29 -8.96 0.29 -34.45
CA VAL A 29 -7.69 -0.46 -34.41
C VAL A 29 -6.99 -0.27 -33.07
N GLN A 30 -7.14 0.89 -32.42
CA GLN A 30 -6.61 1.13 -31.08
C GLN A 30 -7.33 0.29 -30.01
N MET A 31 -8.65 0.15 -30.06
CA MET A 31 -9.40 -0.72 -29.15
C MET A 31 -9.07 -2.20 -29.33
N ALA A 32 -8.86 -2.66 -30.55
CA ALA A 32 -8.40 -4.02 -30.82
C ALA A 32 -6.95 -4.23 -30.34
N LYS A 33 -6.07 -3.21 -30.46
CA LYS A 33 -4.70 -3.23 -29.93
C LYS A 33 -4.68 -3.26 -28.40
N ILE A 34 -5.57 -2.52 -27.72
CA ILE A 34 -5.73 -2.57 -26.27
C ILE A 34 -6.20 -3.95 -25.82
N LYS A 35 -7.19 -4.55 -26.47
CA LYS A 35 -7.66 -5.91 -26.16
C LYS A 35 -6.59 -6.97 -26.40
N ASN A 36 -5.82 -6.83 -27.46
CA ASN A 36 -4.69 -7.70 -27.78
C ASN A 36 -3.51 -7.45 -26.82
N PHE A 37 -3.28 -6.22 -26.38
CA PHE A 37 -2.31 -5.85 -25.37
C PHE A 37 -2.60 -6.57 -24.03
N PHE A 38 -3.85 -6.53 -23.54
CA PHE A 38 -4.25 -7.29 -22.33
C PHE A 38 -4.16 -8.82 -22.52
N ARG A 39 -4.39 -9.31 -23.73
CA ARG A 39 -4.21 -10.74 -24.05
C ARG A 39 -2.74 -11.16 -24.03
N LEU A 40 -1.84 -10.29 -24.49
CA LEU A 40 -0.40 -10.47 -24.46
C LEU A 40 0.15 -10.58 -23.05
N PHE A 41 -0.33 -9.80 -22.08
CA PHE A 41 0.10 -9.89 -20.69
C PHE A 41 -0.06 -11.30 -20.09
N LYS A 42 -1.03 -12.07 -20.57
CA LYS A 42 -1.26 -13.45 -20.10
C LYS A 42 -0.17 -14.44 -20.54
N TYR A 43 0.59 -14.10 -21.60
CA TYR A 43 1.57 -15.00 -22.23
C TYR A 43 2.99 -14.44 -22.21
N LEU A 44 3.22 -13.26 -21.64
CA LEU A 44 4.56 -12.68 -21.52
C LEU A 44 5.47 -13.61 -20.70
N ARG A 45 6.55 -14.06 -21.29
CA ARG A 45 7.59 -14.86 -20.64
C ARG A 45 8.93 -14.19 -20.83
N ALA A 46 9.74 -14.17 -19.78
CA ALA A 46 11.12 -13.78 -19.91
C ALA A 46 11.93 -14.91 -20.58
N GLN A 47 12.93 -14.52 -21.35
CA GLN A 47 13.91 -15.43 -21.95
C GLN A 47 15.25 -15.24 -21.24
N GLN A 48 16.01 -16.31 -21.11
CA GLN A 48 17.35 -16.24 -20.56
C GLN A 48 18.32 -15.69 -21.60
N TYR A 49 19.11 -14.71 -21.16
CA TYR A 49 20.21 -14.15 -21.93
C TYR A 49 21.48 -14.18 -21.09
N SER A 50 22.59 -14.53 -21.74
CA SER A 50 23.94 -14.36 -21.23
C SER A 50 24.63 -13.28 -22.04
N VAL A 51 25.08 -12.23 -21.38
CA VAL A 51 25.79 -11.10 -21.98
C VAL A 51 27.25 -11.18 -21.54
N GLU A 52 28.12 -11.54 -22.48
CA GLU A 52 29.56 -11.57 -22.30
C GLU A 52 30.15 -10.23 -22.73
N LEU A 53 30.92 -9.62 -21.85
CA LEU A 53 31.58 -8.33 -22.08
C LEU A 53 33.04 -8.58 -22.48
N ASN A 54 33.61 -7.69 -23.28
CA ASN A 54 34.97 -7.88 -23.82
C ASN A 54 36.00 -8.12 -22.70
N LYS A 55 36.87 -9.13 -22.88
CA LYS A 55 37.86 -9.62 -21.89
C LYS A 55 39.17 -8.82 -21.86
N ASP A 56 39.34 -7.76 -22.66
CA ASP A 56 40.64 -7.09 -22.80
C ASP A 56 41.05 -6.25 -21.58
N ASP A 57 40.11 -5.95 -20.65
CA ASP A 57 40.41 -5.30 -19.36
C ASP A 57 40.45 -6.34 -18.23
N LYS A 58 41.62 -6.44 -17.58
CA LYS A 58 42.02 -7.41 -16.55
C LYS A 58 41.28 -7.36 -15.21
N GLU A 59 40.09 -6.83 -15.12
CA GLU A 59 39.26 -6.92 -13.91
C GLU A 59 38.16 -7.96 -14.12
N ASN A 60 38.07 -8.91 -13.20
CA ASN A 60 37.09 -10.00 -13.09
C ASN A 60 35.65 -9.53 -13.34
N ARG A 61 35.23 -9.37 -14.58
CA ARG A 61 33.83 -9.11 -14.92
C ARG A 61 33.16 -10.45 -15.19
N GLU A 62 32.26 -10.83 -14.30
CA GLU A 62 31.42 -12.02 -14.46
C GLU A 62 30.43 -11.81 -15.61
N ASP A 63 30.20 -12.85 -16.39
CA ASP A 63 29.16 -12.88 -17.41
C ASP A 63 27.79 -12.58 -16.78
N ILE A 64 27.02 -11.67 -17.40
CA ILE A 64 25.72 -11.28 -16.91
C ILE A 64 24.68 -12.26 -17.41
N VAL A 65 24.30 -13.23 -16.58
CA VAL A 65 23.21 -14.17 -16.90
C VAL A 65 21.92 -13.68 -16.25
N THR A 66 20.91 -13.36 -17.07
CA THR A 66 19.64 -12.80 -16.58
C THR A 66 18.44 -13.30 -17.38
N ALA A 67 17.24 -13.10 -16.82
CA ALA A 67 15.97 -13.25 -17.52
C ALA A 67 15.43 -11.86 -17.91
N ALA A 68 15.16 -11.65 -19.18
CA ALA A 68 14.64 -10.39 -19.69
C ALA A 68 13.50 -10.63 -20.69
N LEU A 69 12.61 -9.66 -20.81
CA LEU A 69 11.59 -9.66 -21.86
C LEU A 69 12.19 -9.36 -23.23
N GLY A 70 13.28 -8.62 -23.23
CA GLY A 70 14.03 -8.30 -24.43
C GLY A 70 15.07 -7.20 -24.19
N MET A 71 15.79 -6.88 -25.25
CA MET A 71 16.88 -5.92 -25.25
C MET A 71 16.77 -4.99 -26.45
N ILE A 72 17.20 -3.75 -26.27
CA ILE A 72 17.27 -2.75 -27.34
C ILE A 72 18.70 -2.27 -27.42
N ILE A 73 19.27 -2.34 -28.62
CA ILE A 73 20.60 -1.84 -28.94
C ILE A 73 20.44 -0.65 -29.86
N VAL A 74 21.06 0.46 -29.51
CA VAL A 74 21.02 1.69 -30.28
C VAL A 74 22.39 2.34 -30.33
N LEU A 75 22.68 2.95 -31.45
CA LEU A 75 23.86 3.80 -31.61
C LEU A 75 23.62 5.21 -31.10
N HIS A 76 22.35 5.67 -31.14
CA HIS A 76 22.01 7.04 -30.82
C HIS A 76 20.67 7.13 -30.05
N ARG A 77 20.60 8.06 -29.08
CA ARG A 77 19.40 8.24 -28.22
C ARG A 77 18.11 8.57 -28.99
N LYS A 78 18.22 9.19 -30.15
CA LYS A 78 17.05 9.58 -30.96
C LYS A 78 16.50 8.44 -31.83
N SER A 79 17.14 7.28 -31.82
CA SER A 79 16.73 6.11 -32.64
C SER A 79 15.34 5.60 -32.29
N SER A 80 14.86 5.77 -31.04
CA SER A 80 13.49 5.42 -30.65
C SER A 80 12.93 6.38 -29.59
N LEU A 81 11.61 6.42 -29.43
CA LEU A 81 10.95 7.23 -28.39
C LEU A 81 11.36 6.78 -26.98
N LEU A 82 11.54 5.49 -26.78
CA LEU A 82 11.95 4.91 -25.50
C LEU A 82 13.39 5.31 -25.15
N THR A 83 14.32 5.14 -26.08
CA THR A 83 15.74 5.46 -25.88
C THR A 83 15.97 6.95 -25.68
N ARG A 84 15.17 7.79 -26.37
CA ARG A 84 15.22 9.25 -26.22
C ARG A 84 14.93 9.71 -24.78
N ARG A 85 14.08 8.96 -24.05
CA ARG A 85 13.69 9.28 -22.67
C ARG A 85 14.58 8.63 -21.62
N ILE A 86 15.24 7.52 -21.95
CA ILE A 86 16.07 6.75 -21.02
C ILE A 86 17.52 7.21 -21.05
N LEU A 87 18.06 7.45 -22.25
CA LEU A 87 19.45 7.84 -22.44
C LEU A 87 19.59 9.36 -22.30
N THR A 88 20.43 9.80 -21.36
CA THR A 88 20.71 11.23 -21.13
C THR A 88 21.74 11.77 -22.11
N GLU A 89 22.81 11.03 -22.35
CA GLU A 89 23.91 11.41 -23.26
C GLU A 89 24.22 10.26 -24.20
N SER A 90 24.21 10.54 -25.49
CA SER A 90 24.58 9.59 -26.53
C SER A 90 24.92 10.38 -27.81
N PHE A 91 26.10 10.18 -28.32
CA PHE A 91 26.61 10.86 -29.49
C PHE A 91 26.92 9.81 -30.57
N VAL A 92 26.66 10.15 -31.83
CA VAL A 92 26.86 9.23 -32.97
C VAL A 92 28.35 8.94 -33.23
N ASN A 93 29.21 9.86 -32.84
CA ASN A 93 30.66 9.82 -33.06
C ASN A 93 31.47 9.41 -31.82
N ASP A 94 30.83 8.87 -30.78
CA ASP A 94 31.53 8.49 -29.55
C ASP A 94 32.17 7.08 -29.61
N GLY A 95 31.88 6.30 -30.67
CA GLY A 95 32.45 4.98 -30.89
C GLY A 95 31.87 3.88 -30.01
N PHE A 96 30.69 4.09 -29.44
CA PHE A 96 30.00 3.10 -28.58
C PHE A 96 28.57 2.86 -29.04
N PHE A 97 28.02 1.73 -28.67
CA PHE A 97 26.60 1.47 -28.71
C PHE A 97 26.03 1.30 -27.30
N HIS A 98 24.73 1.47 -27.19
CA HIS A 98 24.00 1.38 -25.94
C HIS A 98 23.08 0.18 -25.98
N LEU A 99 23.26 -0.74 -25.02
CA LEU A 99 22.37 -1.86 -24.77
C LEU A 99 21.47 -1.52 -23.58
N LEU A 100 20.17 -1.55 -23.81
CA LEU A 100 19.14 -1.45 -22.77
C LEU A 100 18.48 -2.80 -22.58
N ILE A 101 18.52 -3.34 -21.36
CA ILE A 101 17.92 -4.61 -20.98
C ILE A 101 16.65 -4.33 -20.21
N LEU A 102 15.49 -4.80 -20.72
CA LEU A 102 14.20 -4.70 -20.05
C LEU A 102 13.87 -5.99 -19.32
N ALA A 103 13.99 -5.99 -18.02
CA ALA A 103 13.83 -7.16 -17.16
C ALA A 103 12.82 -6.93 -16.02
N PRO A 104 11.53 -6.68 -16.30
CA PRO A 104 10.53 -6.54 -15.27
C PRO A 104 10.28 -7.88 -14.58
N ARG A 105 10.04 -7.82 -13.27
CA ARG A 105 9.75 -9.00 -12.44
C ARG A 105 8.26 -9.34 -12.41
N SER A 106 7.39 -8.40 -12.82
CA SER A 106 5.94 -8.57 -12.85
C SER A 106 5.28 -7.74 -13.94
N ILE A 107 4.01 -8.03 -14.19
CA ILE A 107 3.16 -7.23 -15.09
C ILE A 107 2.98 -5.82 -14.52
N PHE A 108 2.75 -5.69 -13.19
CA PHE A 108 2.62 -4.40 -12.54
C PHE A 108 3.90 -3.57 -12.67
N GLY A 109 5.08 -4.20 -12.49
CA GLY A 109 6.38 -3.56 -12.72
C GLY A 109 6.54 -3.06 -14.17
N LEU A 110 6.08 -3.83 -15.15
CA LEU A 110 6.09 -3.43 -16.56
C LEU A 110 5.15 -2.24 -16.84
N VAL A 111 3.94 -2.25 -16.29
CA VAL A 111 2.99 -1.14 -16.41
C VAL A 111 3.53 0.11 -15.71
N HIS A 112 4.06 -0.03 -14.51
CA HIS A 112 4.70 1.06 -13.77
C HIS A 112 5.87 1.68 -14.55
N PHE A 113 6.72 0.82 -15.15
CA PHE A 113 7.78 1.27 -16.07
C PHE A 113 7.21 2.08 -17.24
N GLY A 114 6.15 1.60 -17.89
CA GLY A 114 5.49 2.27 -19.01
C GLY A 114 4.97 3.65 -18.61
N VAL A 115 4.20 3.73 -17.53
CA VAL A 115 3.64 4.99 -16.99
C VAL A 115 4.77 5.95 -16.60
N LYS A 116 5.73 5.51 -15.81
CA LYS A 116 6.85 6.36 -15.36
C LYS A 116 7.73 6.83 -16.51
N SER A 117 7.94 6.00 -17.54
CA SER A 117 8.67 6.39 -18.74
C SER A 117 7.91 7.40 -19.58
N PHE A 118 6.58 7.37 -19.57
CA PHE A 118 5.74 8.33 -20.29
C PHE A 118 5.78 9.74 -19.66
N PHE A 119 5.74 9.81 -18.33
CA PHE A 119 5.75 11.10 -17.58
C PHE A 119 7.16 11.59 -17.21
N ARG A 120 8.22 10.91 -17.64
CA ARG A 120 9.59 11.24 -17.27
C ARG A 120 10.06 12.54 -17.96
N SER A 121 10.58 13.48 -17.16
CA SER A 121 11.29 14.66 -17.64
C SER A 121 12.69 14.30 -18.17
N ASN A 122 13.20 15.04 -19.13
CA ASN A 122 14.51 14.83 -19.77
C ASN A 122 15.73 15.05 -18.83
N GLU A 123 15.52 15.55 -17.62
CA GLU A 123 16.58 15.95 -16.68
C GLU A 123 16.98 14.88 -15.65
N THR A 124 16.25 13.76 -15.60
CA THR A 124 16.53 12.70 -14.60
C THR A 124 17.66 11.78 -15.05
N THR A 125 18.76 11.77 -14.28
CA THR A 125 19.96 10.94 -14.52
C THR A 125 19.83 9.47 -14.09
N MET A 126 18.82 9.14 -13.27
CA MET A 126 18.58 7.76 -12.81
C MET A 126 17.82 6.95 -13.87
N LEU A 127 18.21 5.69 -14.07
CA LEU A 127 17.48 4.76 -14.94
C LEU A 127 16.08 4.48 -14.39
N PRO A 128 15.10 4.21 -15.26
CA PRO A 128 13.82 3.68 -14.81
C PRO A 128 13.99 2.33 -14.12
N PRO A 129 13.10 1.95 -13.17
CA PRO A 129 13.13 0.61 -12.58
C PRO A 129 13.02 -0.47 -13.67
N HIS A 130 13.64 -1.63 -13.42
CA HIS A 130 13.64 -2.79 -14.31
C HIS A 130 14.37 -2.59 -15.65
N VAL A 131 15.15 -1.53 -15.81
CA VAL A 131 15.98 -1.28 -16.99
C VAL A 131 17.44 -1.17 -16.58
N SER A 132 18.28 -1.99 -17.24
CA SER A 132 19.74 -1.87 -17.14
C SER A 132 20.32 -1.29 -18.42
N HIS A 133 21.42 -0.56 -18.29
CA HIS A 133 22.08 0.12 -19.39
C HIS A 133 23.56 -0.21 -19.42
N ILE A 134 24.03 -0.71 -20.58
CA ILE A 134 25.42 -0.99 -20.86
C ILE A 134 25.84 -0.16 -22.08
N LYS A 135 26.92 0.60 -21.95
CA LYS A 135 27.57 1.33 -23.05
C LYS A 135 28.93 0.68 -23.28
N THR A 136 29.13 0.07 -24.45
CA THR A 136 30.35 -0.67 -24.79
C THR A 136 30.63 -0.64 -26.29
N GLN A 137 31.83 -1.06 -26.68
CA GLN A 137 32.25 -1.18 -28.10
C GLN A 137 32.02 -2.57 -28.66
N LYS A 138 32.11 -3.59 -27.80
CA LYS A 138 31.96 -4.99 -28.20
C LYS A 138 31.25 -5.78 -27.12
N LEU A 139 30.28 -6.61 -27.52
CA LEU A 139 29.65 -7.58 -26.64
C LEU A 139 29.15 -8.80 -27.43
N LYS A 140 28.90 -9.87 -26.68
CA LYS A 140 28.32 -11.09 -27.20
C LYS A 140 27.08 -11.47 -26.38
N ILE A 141 25.99 -11.75 -27.07
CA ILE A 141 24.71 -12.16 -26.45
C ILE A 141 24.45 -13.60 -26.88
N THR A 142 24.26 -14.48 -25.90
CA THR A 142 23.91 -15.89 -26.14
C THR A 142 22.59 -16.22 -25.40
N SER A 143 21.84 -17.19 -25.93
CA SER A 143 20.63 -17.70 -25.30
C SER A 143 20.44 -19.19 -25.57
N LEU A 144 19.77 -19.87 -24.63
CA LEU A 144 19.46 -21.31 -24.78
C LEU A 144 18.45 -21.57 -25.91
N LYS A 145 17.57 -20.61 -26.18
CA LYS A 145 16.62 -20.67 -27.31
C LYS A 145 17.02 -19.68 -28.38
N PRO A 146 16.61 -19.91 -29.66
CA PRO A 146 16.85 -18.93 -30.69
C PRO A 146 16.29 -17.57 -30.29
N ILE A 147 17.09 -16.53 -30.45
CA ILE A 147 16.71 -15.13 -30.20
C ILE A 147 16.11 -14.59 -31.49
N ASN A 148 14.84 -14.26 -31.49
CA ASN A 148 14.24 -13.48 -32.55
C ASN A 148 14.65 -12.02 -32.38
N TYR A 149 15.19 -11.41 -33.41
CA TYR A 149 15.61 -10.03 -33.38
C TYR A 149 15.26 -9.30 -34.67
N SER A 150 15.11 -8.01 -34.54
CA SER A 150 14.95 -7.10 -35.67
C SER A 150 16.18 -6.18 -35.72
N ALA A 151 16.88 -6.17 -36.85
CA ALA A 151 17.96 -5.23 -37.14
C ALA A 151 17.53 -4.31 -38.26
N ASP A 152 17.44 -3.00 -38.00
CA ASP A 152 16.95 -1.99 -38.96
C ASP A 152 15.71 -2.51 -39.72
N GLU A 153 14.70 -2.96 -38.96
CA GLU A 153 13.39 -3.49 -39.44
C GLU A 153 13.41 -4.88 -40.12
N LYS A 154 14.56 -5.48 -40.29
CA LYS A 154 14.66 -6.86 -40.83
C LYS A 154 14.61 -7.89 -39.71
N LEU A 155 13.62 -8.79 -39.75
CA LEU A 155 13.47 -9.89 -38.79
C LEU A 155 14.44 -11.05 -39.09
N MET A 156 15.14 -11.47 -38.07
CA MET A 156 16.13 -12.57 -38.12
C MET A 156 16.07 -13.37 -36.82
N SER A 157 16.72 -14.55 -36.83
CA SER A 157 16.82 -15.40 -35.64
C SER A 157 18.23 -16.00 -35.54
N ALA A 158 18.80 -15.97 -34.33
CA ALA A 158 20.12 -16.55 -34.04
C ALA A 158 20.18 -17.03 -32.59
N LYS A 159 21.06 -17.97 -32.28
CA LYS A 159 21.34 -18.38 -30.88
C LYS A 159 22.42 -17.53 -30.23
N GLU A 160 23.26 -16.94 -31.05
CA GLU A 160 24.42 -16.15 -30.66
C GLU A 160 24.51 -14.91 -31.54
N ILE A 161 24.75 -13.77 -30.93
CA ILE A 161 24.87 -12.48 -31.60
C ILE A 161 26.08 -11.77 -31.04
N GLU A 162 27.07 -11.55 -31.89
CA GLU A 162 28.25 -10.77 -31.60
C GLU A 162 28.12 -9.38 -32.24
N LEU A 163 28.35 -8.35 -31.46
CA LEU A 163 28.23 -6.95 -31.87
C LEU A 163 29.55 -6.26 -31.61
N GLU A 164 30.02 -5.53 -32.61
CA GLU A 164 31.26 -4.75 -32.55
C GLU A 164 31.07 -3.42 -33.28
N VAL A 165 31.55 -2.33 -32.67
CA VAL A 165 31.53 -1.00 -33.30
C VAL A 165 32.74 -0.90 -34.21
N LEU A 166 32.49 -0.75 -35.49
CA LEU A 166 33.51 -0.46 -36.48
C LEU A 166 33.63 1.07 -36.67
N SER A 167 34.66 1.64 -36.08
CA SER A 167 34.89 3.09 -36.12
C SER A 167 35.35 3.60 -37.50
N ARG A 168 34.85 4.75 -37.94
CA ARG A 168 35.30 5.48 -39.15
C ARG A 168 35.11 4.79 -40.50
N ILE A 169 34.13 3.90 -40.62
CA ILE A 169 33.81 3.21 -41.88
C ILE A 169 32.95 4.06 -42.81
N ILE A 170 32.11 4.91 -42.19
CA ILE A 170 31.15 5.73 -42.95
C ILE A 170 31.37 7.20 -42.59
N GLU A 171 31.47 8.05 -43.60
CA GLU A 171 31.39 9.49 -43.45
C GLU A 171 29.95 9.94 -43.63
N ILE A 172 29.42 10.62 -42.61
CA ILE A 172 28.07 11.15 -42.63
C ILE A 172 28.13 12.68 -42.55
N VAL A 173 27.45 13.33 -43.44
CA VAL A 173 27.24 14.78 -43.33
C VAL A 173 26.17 15.03 -42.26
N PRO A 174 26.52 15.65 -41.12
CA PRO A 174 25.58 15.81 -40.03
C PRO A 174 24.48 16.81 -40.40
N GLY A 175 23.25 16.38 -40.37
CA GLY A 175 22.09 17.25 -40.42
C GLY A 175 21.84 17.97 -39.08
N PRO A 176 20.90 18.94 -39.02
CA PRO A 176 20.64 19.75 -37.80
C PRO A 176 20.16 18.93 -36.59
N HIS A 177 19.80 17.68 -36.79
CA HIS A 177 19.30 16.80 -35.74
C HIS A 177 20.33 15.82 -35.16
N LEU A 178 21.50 15.69 -35.78
CA LEU A 178 22.61 14.85 -35.30
C LEU A 178 23.48 15.63 -34.32
N GLN A 179 23.58 15.13 -33.10
CA GLN A 179 24.46 15.68 -32.08
C GLN A 179 25.84 15.02 -32.17
N LEU A 180 26.83 15.83 -32.42
CA LEU A 180 28.24 15.46 -32.41
C LEU A 180 28.90 15.98 -31.15
N THR A 181 29.91 15.29 -30.64
CA THR A 181 30.71 15.75 -29.51
C THR A 181 32.13 16.08 -30.01
N GLU A 182 32.67 17.20 -29.54
CA GLU A 182 34.08 17.59 -29.78
C GLU A 182 35.02 16.88 -28.80
N LYS A 183 34.51 16.49 -27.61
CA LYS A 183 35.28 15.77 -26.59
C LYS A 183 34.77 14.34 -26.47
N ILE A 184 35.51 13.37 -27.00
CA ILE A 184 35.24 11.94 -26.85
C ILE A 184 35.54 11.55 -25.41
N LYS A 185 34.53 11.48 -24.55
CA LYS A 185 34.64 10.83 -23.23
C LYS A 185 34.59 9.33 -23.45
N THR A 186 35.73 8.70 -23.58
CA THR A 186 35.92 7.27 -23.83
C THR A 186 35.77 6.42 -22.56
N LYS A 187 34.60 6.44 -21.91
CA LYS A 187 34.36 5.54 -20.77
C LYS A 187 33.15 4.66 -21.05
N GLU A 188 33.36 3.36 -20.91
CA GLU A 188 32.29 2.38 -20.83
C GLU A 188 31.42 2.65 -19.60
N ILE A 189 30.14 2.40 -19.73
CA ILE A 189 29.17 2.59 -18.64
C ILE A 189 28.44 1.28 -18.39
N PHE A 190 28.50 0.79 -17.16
CA PHE A 190 27.80 -0.39 -16.73
C PHE A 190 26.85 -0.03 -15.58
N LYS A 191 25.62 0.35 -15.91
CA LYS A 191 24.55 0.58 -14.92
C LYS A 191 23.64 -0.65 -14.90
N ILE A 192 24.10 -1.69 -14.21
CA ILE A 192 23.41 -2.97 -14.07
C ILE A 192 22.65 -2.91 -12.74
N GLN A 193 21.35 -2.61 -12.79
CA GLN A 193 20.49 -2.55 -11.61
C GLN A 193 19.32 -3.51 -11.79
N ASP A 194 18.89 -4.14 -10.70
CA ASP A 194 17.64 -4.93 -10.59
C ASP A 194 17.46 -6.09 -11.58
N LEU A 195 18.54 -6.60 -12.20
CA LEU A 195 18.41 -7.77 -13.06
C LEU A 195 18.06 -9.02 -12.26
N PRO A 196 17.08 -9.83 -12.71
CA PRO A 196 16.77 -11.12 -12.10
C PRO A 196 17.97 -12.06 -12.11
N LYS A 197 18.34 -12.57 -10.93
CA LYS A 197 19.42 -13.55 -10.73
C LYS A 197 18.85 -14.81 -10.07
N ASP A 198 19.58 -15.89 -10.13
CA ASP A 198 19.33 -17.16 -9.43
C ASP A 198 17.88 -17.67 -9.55
N GLU A 199 17.22 -17.97 -8.42
CA GLU A 199 15.88 -18.54 -8.38
C GLU A 199 14.83 -17.66 -9.08
N ILE A 200 14.92 -16.32 -8.96
CA ILE A 200 13.98 -15.39 -9.61
C ILE A 200 14.09 -15.49 -11.12
N LYS A 201 15.32 -15.57 -11.64
CA LYS A 201 15.60 -15.77 -13.06
C LYS A 201 14.93 -17.06 -13.56
N ASP A 202 15.14 -18.18 -12.85
CA ASP A 202 14.61 -19.48 -13.24
C ASP A 202 13.07 -19.54 -13.18
N GLU A 203 12.47 -18.88 -12.21
CA GLU A 203 11.00 -18.76 -12.09
C GLU A 203 10.41 -17.97 -13.27
N LEU A 204 11.01 -16.84 -13.64
CA LEU A 204 10.56 -15.98 -14.74
C LEU A 204 10.71 -16.64 -16.13
N ILE A 205 11.69 -17.55 -16.27
CA ILE A 205 11.89 -18.32 -17.51
C ILE A 205 10.86 -19.45 -17.64
N LYS A 206 10.56 -20.13 -16.53
CA LYS A 206 9.64 -21.30 -16.51
C LYS A 206 8.18 -20.88 -16.59
N ASN A 207 7.81 -19.79 -15.94
CA ASN A 207 6.42 -19.32 -15.80
C ASN A 207 6.17 -18.01 -16.56
N PRO A 208 4.91 -17.71 -16.94
CA PRO A 208 4.55 -16.37 -17.41
C PRO A 208 4.82 -15.34 -16.32
N LEU A 209 5.04 -14.07 -16.70
CA LEU A 209 5.22 -12.99 -15.73
C LEU A 209 4.10 -12.97 -14.70
N PRO A 210 4.40 -12.96 -13.39
CA PRO A 210 3.39 -12.84 -12.36
C PRO A 210 2.74 -11.45 -12.40
N LEU A 211 1.51 -11.34 -11.88
CA LEU A 211 0.79 -10.06 -11.84
C LEU A 211 1.52 -9.04 -10.95
N ILE A 212 2.04 -9.49 -9.81
CA ILE A 212 2.72 -8.72 -8.77
C ILE A 212 4.12 -9.31 -8.56
N ASP A 213 5.09 -8.46 -8.22
CA ASP A 213 6.46 -8.89 -7.92
C ASP A 213 6.46 -9.90 -6.78
N HIS A 214 7.20 -10.98 -6.92
CA HIS A 214 7.45 -11.92 -5.82
C HIS A 214 8.63 -11.43 -4.98
N ALA A 215 8.49 -11.46 -3.67
CA ALA A 215 9.59 -11.22 -2.76
C ALA A 215 10.68 -12.30 -2.99
N SER A 216 11.95 -11.92 -2.88
CA SER A 216 13.04 -12.87 -3.02
C SER A 216 12.98 -13.94 -1.92
N THR A 217 13.54 -15.12 -2.18
CA THR A 217 13.61 -16.20 -1.18
C THR A 217 14.31 -15.75 0.11
N GLU A 218 15.34 -14.89 0.00
CA GLU A 218 16.03 -14.32 1.16
C GLU A 218 15.17 -13.37 1.95
N GLU A 219 14.46 -12.43 1.28
CA GLU A 219 13.52 -11.50 1.92
C GLU A 219 12.40 -12.26 2.62
N PHE A 220 11.87 -13.31 1.95
CA PHE A 220 10.84 -14.16 2.51
C PHE A 220 11.33 -14.91 3.74
N LYS A 221 12.50 -15.60 3.68
CA LYS A 221 13.08 -16.33 4.82
C LYS A 221 13.30 -15.41 6.00
N TRP A 222 13.87 -14.24 5.76
CA TRP A 222 14.12 -13.24 6.80
C TRP A 222 12.82 -12.78 7.47
N LEU A 223 11.83 -12.33 6.69
CA LEU A 223 10.56 -11.86 7.23
C LEU A 223 9.83 -12.98 7.98
N PHE A 224 9.78 -14.18 7.40
CA PHE A 224 9.08 -15.31 7.99
C PHE A 224 9.71 -15.74 9.34
N THR A 225 11.02 -15.66 9.46
CA THR A 225 11.74 -15.93 10.72
C THR A 225 11.35 -14.92 11.80
N ILE A 226 11.37 -13.63 11.48
CA ILE A 226 10.94 -12.57 12.41
C ILE A 226 9.49 -12.74 12.83
N LEU A 227 8.60 -12.97 11.87
CA LEU A 227 7.17 -13.14 12.19
C LEU A 227 6.92 -14.39 13.04
N ARG A 228 7.71 -15.45 12.86
CA ARG A 228 7.64 -16.66 13.68
C ARG A 228 8.10 -16.43 15.10
N GLU A 229 9.10 -15.59 15.32
CA GLU A 229 9.55 -15.17 16.65
C GLU A 229 8.50 -14.26 17.30
N ASN A 230 7.99 -13.29 16.58
CA ASN A 230 6.95 -12.36 17.02
C ASN A 230 5.59 -13.02 17.33
N ALA A 231 5.33 -14.20 16.78
CA ALA A 231 4.12 -14.97 17.06
C ALA A 231 4.10 -15.58 18.48
N LYS A 232 5.28 -15.77 19.11
CA LYS A 232 5.39 -16.46 20.39
C LYS A 232 5.07 -15.53 21.56
N THR A 233 4.34 -16.05 22.55
CA THR A 233 4.10 -15.36 23.82
C THR A 233 5.37 -15.41 24.67
N SER A 234 6.03 -14.27 24.87
CA SER A 234 7.19 -14.14 25.77
C SER A 234 6.79 -13.56 27.12
N SER A 235 7.65 -13.73 28.14
CA SER A 235 7.44 -13.08 29.44
C SER A 235 7.39 -11.56 29.32
N SER A 236 8.26 -10.97 28.47
CA SER A 236 8.26 -9.53 28.22
C SER A 236 6.94 -9.08 27.58
N TYR A 237 6.39 -9.86 26.66
CA TYR A 237 5.07 -9.58 26.07
C TYR A 237 3.97 -9.51 27.13
N MET A 238 3.93 -10.48 28.06
CA MET A 238 2.92 -10.52 29.12
C MET A 238 3.04 -9.33 30.06
N VAL A 239 4.26 -9.02 30.52
CA VAL A 239 4.52 -7.87 31.40
C VAL A 239 4.10 -6.55 30.74
N LEU A 240 4.49 -6.32 29.49
CA LEU A 240 4.13 -5.11 28.77
C LEU A 240 2.61 -5.01 28.52
N MET A 241 1.93 -6.12 28.29
CA MET A 241 0.46 -6.13 28.18
C MET A 241 -0.23 -5.71 29.47
N VAL A 242 0.22 -6.27 30.61
CA VAL A 242 -0.30 -5.88 31.92
C VAL A 242 -0.07 -4.40 32.19
N LEU A 243 1.16 -3.91 32.02
CA LEU A 243 1.50 -2.50 32.26
C LEU A 243 0.73 -1.56 31.33
N SER A 244 0.66 -1.89 30.06
CA SER A 244 -0.08 -1.10 29.06
C SER A 244 -1.57 -1.00 29.43
N THR A 245 -2.22 -2.13 29.73
CA THR A 245 -3.64 -2.12 30.09
C THR A 245 -3.90 -1.40 31.40
N LEU A 246 -3.01 -1.53 32.37
CA LEU A 246 -3.06 -0.84 33.66
C LEU A 246 -3.02 0.68 33.45
N ILE A 247 -2.03 1.17 32.68
CA ILE A 247 -1.90 2.61 32.36
C ILE A 247 -3.10 3.10 31.55
N ALA A 248 -3.57 2.30 30.58
CA ALA A 248 -4.74 2.65 29.77
C ALA A 248 -6.00 2.80 30.61
N THR A 249 -6.21 1.88 31.56
CA THR A 249 -7.40 1.92 32.45
C THR A 249 -7.36 3.14 33.35
N PHE A 250 -6.20 3.47 33.95
CA PHE A 250 -6.05 4.71 34.71
C PHE A 250 -6.24 5.96 33.84
N GLY A 251 -5.71 5.95 32.61
CA GLY A 251 -5.92 7.05 31.66
C GLY A 251 -7.37 7.24 31.27
N LEU A 252 -8.13 6.15 31.15
CA LEU A 252 -9.56 6.16 30.89
C LEU A 252 -10.35 6.76 32.07
N PHE A 253 -10.11 6.30 33.30
CA PHE A 253 -10.74 6.88 34.48
C PHE A 253 -10.33 8.33 34.72
N GLY A 254 -9.07 8.68 34.45
CA GLY A 254 -8.55 10.05 34.55
C GLY A 254 -8.93 10.96 33.39
N ASN A 255 -9.71 10.49 32.41
CA ASN A 255 -10.10 11.21 31.19
C ASN A 255 -8.91 11.88 30.48
N SER A 256 -7.78 11.17 30.38
CA SER A 256 -6.52 11.69 29.87
C SER A 256 -6.08 10.98 28.58
N SER A 257 -6.36 11.60 27.43
CA SER A 257 -5.91 11.10 26.11
C SER A 257 -4.38 10.89 26.04
N PRO A 258 -3.51 11.78 26.58
CA PRO A 258 -2.06 11.58 26.52
C PRO A 258 -1.60 10.31 27.25
N VAL A 259 -2.18 10.00 28.41
CA VAL A 259 -1.87 8.79 29.17
C VAL A 259 -2.29 7.53 28.41
N ILE A 260 -3.48 7.57 27.80
CA ILE A 260 -4.00 6.48 26.97
C ILE A 260 -3.08 6.22 25.76
N ILE A 261 -2.63 7.28 25.08
CA ILE A 261 -1.69 7.17 23.95
C ILE A 261 -0.36 6.56 24.40
N GLY A 262 0.17 6.99 25.55
CA GLY A 262 1.37 6.40 26.14
C GLY A 262 1.22 4.90 26.40
N ALA A 263 0.09 4.48 26.92
CA ALA A 263 -0.23 3.06 27.13
C ALA A 263 -0.28 2.27 25.80
N MET A 264 -0.88 2.84 24.76
CA MET A 264 -0.96 2.21 23.43
C MET A 264 0.44 1.94 22.83
N ILE A 265 1.40 2.83 23.06
CA ILE A 265 2.78 2.67 22.59
C ILE A 265 3.50 1.50 23.27
N LEU A 266 3.18 1.23 24.54
CA LEU A 266 3.77 0.12 25.29
C LEU A 266 3.23 -1.25 24.90
N ALA A 267 2.02 -1.31 24.33
CA ALA A 267 1.34 -2.57 24.04
C ALA A 267 2.00 -3.35 22.89
N PRO A 268 2.46 -4.58 23.08
CA PRO A 268 3.15 -5.36 22.05
C PRO A 268 2.19 -6.15 21.15
N LEU A 269 0.89 -5.77 21.03
CA LEU A 269 -0.13 -6.51 20.29
C LEU A 269 0.09 -6.52 18.78
N MET A 270 0.76 -5.52 18.23
CA MET A 270 0.96 -5.38 16.79
C MET A 270 1.72 -6.56 16.19
N SER A 271 2.79 -7.00 16.83
CA SER A 271 3.66 -8.06 16.32
C SER A 271 2.94 -9.40 16.10
N PRO A 272 2.20 -9.95 17.07
CA PRO A 272 1.44 -11.17 16.83
C PRO A 272 0.29 -11.00 15.84
N ILE A 273 -0.31 -9.81 15.72
CA ILE A 273 -1.37 -9.53 14.72
C ILE A 273 -0.80 -9.55 13.30
N ILE A 274 0.35 -8.93 13.07
CA ILE A 274 1.03 -8.98 11.77
C ILE A 274 1.47 -10.41 11.43
N SER A 275 1.94 -11.17 12.43
CA SER A 275 2.26 -12.59 12.25
C SER A 275 1.03 -13.43 11.91
N LEU A 276 -0.12 -13.15 12.56
CA LEU A 276 -1.40 -13.77 12.25
C LEU A 276 -1.83 -13.51 10.81
N SER A 277 -1.69 -12.27 10.34
CA SER A 277 -2.06 -11.89 8.99
C SER A 277 -1.25 -12.62 7.92
N MET A 278 0.06 -12.82 8.13
CA MET A 278 0.90 -13.65 7.26
C MET A 278 0.50 -15.13 7.35
N GLY A 279 0.18 -15.61 8.54
CA GLY A 279 -0.33 -16.97 8.75
C GLY A 279 -1.60 -17.24 7.96
N VAL A 280 -2.57 -16.33 8.03
CA VAL A 280 -3.84 -16.40 7.28
C VAL A 280 -3.60 -16.33 5.77
N LEU A 281 -2.75 -15.40 5.32
CA LEU A 281 -2.40 -15.22 3.91
C LEU A 281 -1.79 -16.50 3.30
N ARG A 282 -0.90 -17.14 4.02
CA ARG A 282 -0.18 -18.34 3.55
C ARG A 282 -0.78 -19.65 4.03
N GLN A 283 -1.90 -19.59 4.76
CA GLN A 283 -2.55 -20.77 5.36
C GLN A 283 -1.58 -21.60 6.23
N ASN A 284 -0.69 -20.92 6.94
CA ASN A 284 0.29 -21.56 7.82
C ASN A 284 -0.31 -21.77 9.20
N GLU A 285 -0.69 -23.01 9.51
CA GLU A 285 -1.35 -23.37 10.77
C GLU A 285 -0.52 -23.02 12.01
N TYR A 286 0.79 -23.20 11.95
CA TYR A 286 1.67 -22.87 13.06
C TYR A 286 1.62 -21.36 13.41
N LEU A 287 1.79 -20.50 12.41
CA LEU A 287 1.71 -19.05 12.61
C LEU A 287 0.32 -18.63 13.10
N ILE A 288 -0.75 -19.20 12.54
CA ILE A 288 -2.12 -18.89 12.97
C ILE A 288 -2.31 -19.27 14.45
N LYS A 289 -1.97 -20.49 14.82
CA LYS A 289 -2.16 -21.00 16.19
C LYS A 289 -1.36 -20.22 17.22
N GLU A 290 -0.05 -20.02 16.97
CA GLU A 290 0.81 -19.28 17.92
C GLU A 290 0.43 -17.81 18.02
N SER A 291 0.18 -17.13 16.89
CA SER A 291 -0.22 -15.74 16.92
C SER A 291 -1.58 -15.51 17.58
N LEU A 292 -2.55 -16.36 17.26
CA LEU A 292 -3.89 -16.30 17.88
C LEU A 292 -3.80 -16.55 19.38
N LYS A 293 -3.00 -17.54 19.81
CA LYS A 293 -2.74 -17.81 21.23
C LYS A 293 -2.16 -16.60 21.91
N SER A 294 -1.16 -15.91 21.31
CA SER A 294 -0.54 -14.71 21.88
C SER A 294 -1.54 -13.56 21.98
N VAL A 295 -2.33 -13.31 20.94
CA VAL A 295 -3.37 -12.26 20.94
C VAL A 295 -4.40 -12.56 22.03
N LEU A 296 -4.94 -13.78 22.09
CA LEU A 296 -5.94 -14.16 23.09
C LEU A 296 -5.38 -14.10 24.52
N THR A 297 -4.13 -14.54 24.74
CA THR A 297 -3.49 -14.45 26.05
C THR A 297 -3.32 -12.99 26.47
N GLY A 298 -2.87 -12.11 25.55
CA GLY A 298 -2.76 -10.68 25.81
C GLY A 298 -4.10 -10.02 26.13
N MET A 299 -5.15 -10.35 25.37
CA MET A 299 -6.51 -9.87 25.63
C MET A 299 -7.02 -10.34 27.00
N LEU A 300 -6.84 -11.61 27.33
CA LEU A 300 -7.27 -12.17 28.63
C LEU A 300 -6.57 -11.44 29.80
N LEU A 301 -5.26 -11.27 29.70
CA LEU A 301 -4.51 -10.51 30.71
C LEU A 301 -5.02 -9.08 30.83
N GLY A 302 -5.27 -8.41 29.68
CA GLY A 302 -5.84 -7.07 29.67
C GLY A 302 -7.23 -7.01 30.32
N TYR A 303 -8.11 -7.94 30.04
CA TYR A 303 -9.43 -8.01 30.68
C TYR A 303 -9.32 -8.18 32.19
N ILE A 304 -8.47 -9.10 32.65
CA ILE A 304 -8.25 -9.32 34.10
C ILE A 304 -7.73 -8.02 34.75
N CYS A 305 -6.75 -7.34 34.15
CA CYS A 305 -6.21 -6.08 34.66
C CYS A 305 -7.27 -4.99 34.72
N ALA A 306 -8.01 -4.75 33.64
CA ALA A 306 -9.04 -3.71 33.58
C ALA A 306 -10.15 -3.97 34.61
N LEU A 307 -10.59 -5.24 34.76
CA LEU A 307 -11.61 -5.65 35.72
C LEU A 307 -11.15 -5.42 37.16
N VAL A 308 -9.93 -5.84 37.52
CA VAL A 308 -9.38 -5.62 38.87
C VAL A 308 -9.29 -4.14 39.20
N ILE A 309 -8.78 -3.31 38.27
CA ILE A 309 -8.69 -1.86 38.49
C ILE A 309 -10.07 -1.25 38.64
N THR A 310 -11.04 -1.65 37.84
CA THR A 310 -12.43 -1.16 37.92
C THR A 310 -13.03 -1.47 39.30
N TRP A 311 -12.83 -2.66 39.83
CA TRP A 311 -13.32 -3.01 41.17
C TRP A 311 -12.60 -2.24 42.30
N MET A 312 -11.35 -1.86 42.08
CA MET A 312 -10.59 -1.05 43.05
C MET A 312 -10.92 0.46 42.98
N THR A 313 -11.51 0.90 41.87
CA THR A 313 -11.74 2.32 41.59
C THR A 313 -13.24 2.63 41.75
N PRO A 314 -13.67 3.42 42.75
CA PRO A 314 -15.06 3.72 42.97
C PRO A 314 -15.55 4.88 42.07
N LEU A 315 -15.35 4.72 40.74
CA LEU A 315 -15.73 5.72 39.72
C LEU A 315 -16.62 5.05 38.67
N ASP A 316 -17.93 5.30 38.78
CA ASP A 316 -18.93 4.75 37.84
C ASP A 316 -19.45 5.87 36.92
N SER A 317 -18.53 6.69 36.37
CA SER A 317 -18.90 7.81 35.52
C SER A 317 -18.47 7.63 34.09
N TYR A 318 -19.39 7.88 33.15
CA TYR A 318 -19.10 7.92 31.72
C TYR A 318 -18.42 9.24 31.36
N ASN A 319 -17.10 9.19 31.17
CA ASN A 319 -16.35 10.33 30.65
C ASN A 319 -16.22 10.28 29.12
N SER A 320 -15.68 11.35 28.51
CA SER A 320 -15.56 11.48 27.06
C SER A 320 -14.69 10.40 26.43
N GLU A 321 -13.63 9.96 27.11
CA GLU A 321 -12.70 8.95 26.62
C GLU A 321 -13.34 7.55 26.58
N ILE A 322 -14.17 7.21 27.57
CA ILE A 322 -14.93 5.95 27.60
C ILE A 322 -16.05 5.99 26.54
N MET A 323 -16.82 7.08 26.49
CA MET A 323 -17.94 7.24 25.56
C MET A 323 -17.50 7.18 24.10
N ALA A 324 -16.34 7.73 23.75
CA ALA A 324 -15.78 7.66 22.40
C ALA A 324 -15.51 6.24 21.91
N ARG A 325 -15.39 5.26 22.81
CA ARG A 325 -15.04 3.86 22.48
C ARG A 325 -16.21 2.88 22.56
N ILE A 326 -17.38 3.35 23.00
CA ILE A 326 -18.60 2.52 23.10
C ILE A 326 -19.39 2.53 21.79
N ARG A 327 -19.19 3.53 20.93
CA ARG A 327 -19.94 3.71 19.68
C ARG A 327 -19.03 3.54 18.46
N PRO A 328 -18.66 2.29 18.11
CA PRO A 328 -17.83 2.03 16.95
C PRO A 328 -18.50 2.45 15.65
N ASN A 329 -17.70 2.94 14.70
CA ASN A 329 -18.18 3.39 13.41
C ASN A 329 -17.21 2.98 12.27
N LEU A 330 -17.59 3.26 11.01
CA LEU A 330 -16.76 2.90 9.86
C LEU A 330 -15.40 3.64 9.79
N LEU A 331 -15.27 4.80 10.44
CA LEU A 331 -13.99 5.52 10.49
C LEU A 331 -12.95 4.75 11.32
N ASP A 332 -13.40 4.08 12.39
CA ASP A 332 -12.54 3.22 13.21
C ASP A 332 -11.98 2.05 12.38
N LEU A 333 -12.81 1.45 11.52
CA LEU A 333 -12.34 0.45 10.57
C LEU A 333 -11.29 1.03 9.60
N GLY A 334 -11.48 2.28 9.13
CA GLY A 334 -10.49 2.98 8.31
C GLY A 334 -9.13 3.13 9.01
N VAL A 335 -9.14 3.49 10.29
CA VAL A 335 -7.94 3.58 11.14
C VAL A 335 -7.28 2.20 11.29
N ALA A 336 -8.06 1.15 11.52
CA ALA A 336 -7.57 -0.21 11.63
C ALA A 336 -6.90 -0.69 10.32
N VAL A 337 -7.51 -0.41 9.17
CA VAL A 337 -6.94 -0.71 7.84
C VAL A 337 -5.61 0.03 7.65
N GLY A 338 -5.56 1.34 7.91
CA GLY A 338 -4.33 2.13 7.82
C GLY A 338 -3.22 1.57 8.73
N SER A 339 -3.55 1.21 9.96
CA SER A 339 -2.61 0.60 10.92
C SER A 339 -2.10 -0.76 10.45
N GLY A 340 -2.98 -1.60 9.89
CA GLY A 340 -2.61 -2.90 9.32
C GLY A 340 -1.65 -2.78 8.13
N VAL A 341 -1.93 -1.85 7.21
CA VAL A 341 -1.05 -1.55 6.06
C VAL A 341 0.32 -1.09 6.54
N ALA A 342 0.34 -0.08 7.42
CA ALA A 342 1.59 0.47 7.95
C ALA A 342 2.41 -0.58 8.69
N GLY A 343 1.77 -1.40 9.53
CA GLY A 343 2.44 -2.46 10.28
C GLY A 343 3.04 -3.54 9.39
N ALA A 344 2.31 -4.02 8.39
CA ALA A 344 2.81 -5.02 7.46
C ALA A 344 3.97 -4.46 6.61
N TYR A 345 3.83 -3.24 6.12
CA TYR A 345 4.88 -2.58 5.34
C TYR A 345 6.16 -2.37 6.16
N ALA A 346 6.01 -1.93 7.41
CA ALA A 346 7.12 -1.75 8.33
C ALA A 346 7.90 -3.05 8.60
N HIS A 347 7.20 -4.16 8.81
CA HIS A 347 7.82 -5.46 9.03
C HIS A 347 8.47 -6.02 7.76
N ALA A 348 7.92 -5.71 6.58
CA ALA A 348 8.45 -6.18 5.29
C ALA A 348 9.76 -5.51 4.87
N LYS A 349 10.06 -4.29 5.34
CA LYS A 349 11.24 -3.51 4.94
C LYS A 349 12.26 -3.42 6.07
N LYS A 350 13.44 -4.05 5.89
CA LYS A 350 14.53 -4.10 6.89
C LYS A 350 14.96 -2.73 7.41
N GLU A 351 15.01 -1.74 6.53
CA GLU A 351 15.41 -0.37 6.86
C GLU A 351 14.38 0.32 7.76
N ILE A 352 13.09 0.11 7.47
CA ILE A 352 11.98 0.73 8.19
C ILE A 352 11.70 0.00 9.50
N ALA A 353 11.87 -1.32 9.53
CA ALA A 353 11.67 -2.13 10.74
C ALA A 353 12.54 -1.65 11.91
N LYS A 354 13.79 -1.25 11.64
CA LYS A 354 14.70 -0.69 12.65
C LYS A 354 14.26 0.68 13.17
N THR A 355 13.71 1.52 12.31
CA THR A 355 13.27 2.88 12.65
C THR A 355 11.93 2.87 13.37
N LEU A 356 11.02 2.00 12.96
CA LEU A 356 9.67 1.87 13.53
C LEU A 356 9.62 1.03 14.81
N ALA A 357 10.67 0.29 15.14
CA ALA A 357 10.81 -0.31 16.48
C ALA A 357 10.78 0.75 17.61
N GLY A 358 11.08 2.01 17.28
CA GLY A 358 10.95 3.15 18.20
C GLY A 358 9.67 3.98 18.02
N VAL A 359 8.97 3.85 16.88
CA VAL A 359 7.67 4.51 16.64
C VAL A 359 6.61 3.40 16.63
N ALA A 360 6.17 3.01 17.81
CA ALA A 360 5.01 2.12 17.92
C ALA A 360 3.85 2.77 17.15
N ILE A 361 3.46 2.14 16.07
CA ILE A 361 2.22 2.49 15.38
C ILE A 361 1.12 2.29 16.42
N ALA A 362 0.55 3.38 16.89
CA ALA A 362 -0.44 3.39 17.95
C ALA A 362 -1.64 2.53 17.51
N VAL A 363 -1.61 1.28 17.95
CA VAL A 363 -2.68 0.33 17.63
C VAL A 363 -3.83 0.62 18.58
N ALA A 364 -4.92 1.12 18.04
CA ALA A 364 -6.13 1.45 18.81
C ALA A 364 -6.87 0.19 19.33
N LEU A 365 -6.15 -0.75 19.94
CA LEU A 365 -6.70 -2.00 20.49
C LEU A 365 -6.77 -1.99 22.01
N VAL A 366 -5.76 -1.44 22.70
CA VAL A 366 -5.72 -1.47 24.17
C VAL A 366 -6.83 -0.62 24.80
N PRO A 367 -7.14 0.59 24.32
CA PRO A 367 -8.24 1.36 24.90
C PRO A 367 -9.61 0.67 24.77
N PRO A 368 -10.04 0.14 23.60
CA PRO A 368 -11.26 -0.64 23.53
C PRO A 368 -11.26 -1.89 24.41
N LEU A 369 -10.12 -2.58 24.51
CA LEU A 369 -9.94 -3.72 25.41
C LEU A 369 -10.18 -3.30 26.87
N ALA A 370 -9.56 -2.20 27.30
CA ALA A 370 -9.70 -1.69 28.66
C ALA A 370 -11.14 -1.21 28.93
N VAL A 371 -11.78 -0.46 28.02
CA VAL A 371 -13.18 -0.02 28.15
C VAL A 371 -14.14 -1.23 28.20
N SER A 372 -13.92 -2.23 27.37
CA SER A 372 -14.69 -3.46 27.43
C SER A 372 -14.52 -4.18 28.77
N GLY A 373 -13.30 -4.20 29.34
CA GLY A 373 -13.03 -4.71 30.70
C GLY A 373 -13.68 -3.88 31.79
N ILE A 374 -13.72 -2.55 31.67
CA ILE A 374 -14.45 -1.64 32.57
C ILE A 374 -15.94 -1.95 32.51
N GLY A 375 -16.51 -2.14 31.31
CA GLY A 375 -17.92 -2.53 31.16
C GLY A 375 -18.28 -3.84 31.87
N LEU A 376 -17.38 -4.82 31.84
CA LEU A 376 -17.54 -6.06 32.64
C LEU A 376 -17.48 -5.76 34.14
N GLY A 377 -16.57 -4.90 34.59
CA GLY A 377 -16.42 -4.53 35.99
C GLY A 377 -17.63 -3.76 36.56
N TRP A 378 -18.25 -2.90 35.75
CA TRP A 378 -19.48 -2.19 36.07
C TRP A 378 -20.76 -3.03 35.89
N MET A 379 -20.64 -4.26 35.35
CA MET A 379 -21.77 -5.08 34.90
C MET A 379 -22.66 -4.37 33.86
N ASP A 380 -22.10 -3.44 33.11
CA ASP A 380 -22.77 -2.72 32.03
C ASP A 380 -22.52 -3.39 30.67
N TRP A 381 -23.54 -4.13 30.22
CA TRP A 381 -23.48 -4.87 28.98
C TRP A 381 -23.37 -3.97 27.72
N SER A 382 -23.89 -2.75 27.79
CA SER A 382 -23.82 -1.78 26.69
C SER A 382 -22.39 -1.30 26.47
N VAL A 383 -21.70 -0.91 27.56
CA VAL A 383 -20.28 -0.52 27.54
C VAL A 383 -19.41 -1.66 27.07
N PHE A 384 -19.62 -2.86 27.61
CA PHE A 384 -18.87 -4.06 27.22
C PHE A 384 -19.01 -4.33 25.72
N MET A 385 -20.23 -4.47 25.23
CA MET A 385 -20.49 -4.89 23.86
C MET A 385 -20.06 -3.85 22.83
N GLY A 386 -20.27 -2.56 23.12
CA GLY A 386 -19.84 -1.47 22.24
C GLY A 386 -18.31 -1.45 22.07
N ALA A 387 -17.57 -1.48 23.17
CA ALA A 387 -16.11 -1.50 23.14
C ALA A 387 -15.54 -2.82 22.60
N PHE A 388 -16.17 -3.96 22.87
CA PHE A 388 -15.79 -5.26 22.33
C PHE A 388 -15.98 -5.30 20.81
N LEU A 389 -17.06 -4.76 20.29
CA LEU A 389 -17.29 -4.66 18.84
C LEU A 389 -16.19 -3.82 18.18
N LEU A 390 -15.80 -2.68 18.78
CA LEU A 390 -14.69 -1.85 18.30
C LEU A 390 -13.36 -2.63 18.30
N LEU A 391 -13.08 -3.37 19.37
CA LEU A 391 -11.88 -4.20 19.49
C LEU A 391 -11.78 -5.24 18.37
N ILE A 392 -12.85 -5.99 18.14
CA ILE A 392 -12.89 -7.06 17.12
C ILE A 392 -12.84 -6.46 15.70
N THR A 393 -13.50 -5.33 15.49
CA THR A 393 -13.44 -4.60 14.21
C THR A 393 -12.00 -4.18 13.88
N ASN A 394 -11.32 -3.57 14.83
CA ASN A 394 -9.94 -3.12 14.64
C ASN A 394 -9.01 -4.31 14.40
N LEU A 395 -9.16 -5.40 15.16
CA LEU A 395 -8.38 -6.62 14.97
C LEU A 395 -8.59 -7.22 13.57
N ALA A 396 -9.84 -7.42 13.17
CA ALA A 396 -10.17 -8.03 11.87
C ALA A 396 -9.74 -7.13 10.70
N GLY A 397 -9.96 -5.81 10.80
CA GLY A 397 -9.54 -4.83 9.81
C GLY A 397 -8.02 -4.82 9.61
N MET A 398 -7.26 -4.83 10.71
CA MET A 398 -5.80 -4.89 10.66
C MET A 398 -5.29 -6.19 10.04
N VAL A 399 -5.84 -7.35 10.43
CA VAL A 399 -5.43 -8.66 9.87
C VAL A 399 -5.67 -8.70 8.37
N LEU A 400 -6.83 -8.28 7.89
CA LEU A 400 -7.13 -8.26 6.47
C LEU A 400 -6.23 -7.28 5.71
N ALA A 401 -6.08 -6.06 6.21
CA ALA A 401 -5.27 -5.03 5.55
C ALA A 401 -3.78 -5.42 5.49
N ALA A 402 -3.24 -5.98 6.57
CA ALA A 402 -1.88 -6.48 6.62
C ALA A 402 -1.68 -7.66 5.67
N ALA A 403 -2.63 -8.60 5.60
CA ALA A 403 -2.58 -9.72 4.66
C ALA A 403 -2.60 -9.25 3.20
N LEU A 404 -3.47 -8.29 2.85
CA LEU A 404 -3.47 -7.66 1.52
C LEU A 404 -2.16 -6.96 1.22
N THR A 405 -1.59 -6.23 2.19
CA THR A 405 -0.29 -5.57 2.02
C THR A 405 0.82 -6.56 1.73
N PHE A 406 0.91 -7.66 2.47
CA PHE A 406 1.88 -8.72 2.19
C PHE A 406 1.66 -9.39 0.82
N LEU A 407 0.41 -9.54 0.39
CA LEU A 407 0.10 -10.03 -0.95
C LEU A 407 0.63 -9.06 -2.02
N PHE A 408 0.36 -7.73 -1.88
CA PHE A 408 0.84 -6.71 -2.81
C PHE A 408 2.36 -6.56 -2.82
N LEU A 409 3.02 -6.84 -1.70
CA LEU A 409 4.48 -6.90 -1.60
C LEU A 409 5.08 -8.23 -2.12
N GLY A 410 4.24 -9.17 -2.59
CA GLY A 410 4.68 -10.39 -3.23
C GLY A 410 5.11 -11.54 -2.31
N TYR A 411 4.73 -11.50 -1.03
CA TYR A 411 5.08 -12.55 -0.06
C TYR A 411 4.21 -13.81 -0.15
N SER A 412 3.18 -13.83 -1.00
CA SER A 412 2.37 -15.02 -1.24
C SER A 412 1.81 -15.06 -2.66
N PRO A 413 1.79 -16.24 -3.32
CA PRO A 413 1.08 -16.43 -4.57
C PRO A 413 -0.43 -16.23 -4.37
N ILE A 414 -1.09 -15.59 -5.32
CA ILE A 414 -2.55 -15.29 -5.26
C ILE A 414 -3.38 -16.57 -5.08
N LYS A 415 -2.98 -17.68 -5.72
CA LYS A 415 -3.67 -18.97 -5.61
C LYS A 415 -3.72 -19.48 -4.17
N LEU A 416 -2.63 -19.35 -3.43
CA LEU A 416 -2.53 -19.77 -2.03
C LEU A 416 -3.28 -18.80 -1.10
N ALA A 417 -3.17 -17.49 -1.35
CA ALA A 417 -3.77 -16.43 -0.56
C ALA A 417 -5.32 -16.42 -0.61
N ARG A 418 -5.92 -16.87 -1.72
CA ARG A 418 -7.35 -16.71 -2.03
C ARG A 418 -8.28 -17.16 -0.90
N LYS A 419 -8.04 -18.36 -0.32
CA LYS A 419 -8.91 -18.91 0.73
C LYS A 419 -8.82 -18.10 2.02
N GLY A 420 -7.60 -17.76 2.46
CA GLY A 420 -7.38 -16.98 3.69
C GLY A 420 -7.95 -15.56 3.57
N LEU A 421 -7.72 -14.87 2.45
CA LEU A 421 -8.26 -13.54 2.18
C LEU A 421 -9.79 -13.55 2.10
N PHE A 422 -10.39 -14.56 1.46
CA PHE A 422 -11.84 -14.67 1.38
C PHE A 422 -12.48 -14.81 2.78
N ILE A 423 -11.92 -15.67 3.63
CA ILE A 423 -12.41 -15.85 5.02
C ILE A 423 -12.25 -14.54 5.81
N SER A 424 -11.08 -13.90 5.74
CA SER A 424 -10.84 -12.62 6.43
C SER A 424 -11.77 -11.52 5.94
N ALA A 425 -11.99 -11.41 4.62
CA ALA A 425 -12.92 -10.45 4.04
C ALA A 425 -14.35 -10.70 4.49
N LEU A 426 -14.78 -11.98 4.53
CA LEU A 426 -16.12 -12.34 5.02
C LEU A 426 -16.32 -11.92 6.48
N ILE A 427 -15.32 -12.15 7.33
CA ILE A 427 -15.35 -11.70 8.74
C ILE A 427 -15.49 -10.18 8.83
N VAL A 428 -14.65 -9.43 8.10
CA VAL A 428 -14.72 -7.96 8.10
C VAL A 428 -16.07 -7.47 7.60
N VAL A 429 -16.60 -8.01 6.51
CA VAL A 429 -17.92 -7.63 5.98
C VAL A 429 -19.02 -7.91 6.99
N SER A 430 -18.99 -9.06 7.66
CA SER A 430 -19.99 -9.42 8.69
C SER A 430 -19.97 -8.45 9.88
N ILE A 431 -18.78 -8.01 10.32
CA ILE A 431 -18.61 -7.04 11.41
C ILE A 431 -18.96 -5.62 10.94
N SER A 432 -18.74 -5.30 9.66
CA SER A 432 -18.99 -3.95 9.11
C SER A 432 -20.48 -3.60 9.03
N ALA A 433 -21.38 -4.58 8.99
CA ALA A 433 -22.81 -4.31 8.92
C ALA A 433 -23.33 -3.48 10.12
N PRO A 434 -23.09 -3.88 11.40
CA PRO A 434 -23.48 -3.05 12.56
C PRO A 434 -22.73 -1.70 12.60
N LEU A 435 -21.48 -1.63 12.11
CA LEU A 435 -20.74 -0.37 12.04
C LEU A 435 -21.34 0.60 11.01
N ALA A 436 -21.78 0.11 9.86
CA ALA A 436 -22.44 0.92 8.84
C ALA A 436 -23.73 1.53 9.38
N PHE A 437 -24.48 0.77 10.17
CA PHE A 437 -25.67 1.27 10.85
C PHE A 437 -25.33 2.35 11.88
N GLY A 438 -24.31 2.15 12.71
CA GLY A 438 -23.80 3.17 13.63
C GLY A 438 -23.33 4.43 12.91
N PHE A 439 -22.61 4.28 11.81
CA PHE A 439 -22.15 5.40 10.99
C PHE A 439 -23.31 6.18 10.35
N SER A 440 -24.33 5.51 9.83
CA SER A 440 -25.51 6.17 9.25
C SER A 440 -26.26 7.00 10.30
N LYS A 441 -26.37 6.50 11.53
CA LYS A 441 -26.91 7.27 12.66
C LYS A 441 -26.08 8.53 12.95
N MET A 442 -24.77 8.39 13.04
CA MET A 442 -23.85 9.51 13.27
C MET A 442 -23.94 10.57 12.17
N VAL A 443 -24.02 10.16 10.91
CA VAL A 443 -24.21 11.08 9.77
C VAL A 443 -25.54 11.82 9.88
N ARG A 444 -26.62 11.12 10.25
CA ARG A 444 -27.95 11.73 10.46
C ARG A 444 -27.92 12.73 11.61
N GLU A 445 -27.34 12.39 12.77
CA GLU A 445 -27.15 13.29 13.92
C GLU A 445 -26.35 14.53 13.48
N ASN A 446 -25.24 14.37 12.77
CA ASN A 446 -24.42 15.48 12.31
C ASN A 446 -25.15 16.38 11.30
N ASN A 447 -25.96 15.81 10.41
CA ASN A 447 -26.75 16.58 9.46
C ASN A 447 -27.81 17.42 10.18
N ILE A 448 -28.50 16.87 11.20
CA ILE A 448 -29.47 17.61 12.03
C ILE A 448 -28.74 18.75 12.76
N ILE A 449 -27.61 18.47 13.40
CA ILE A 449 -26.85 19.52 14.10
C ILE A 449 -26.41 20.61 13.12
N LYS A 450 -25.94 20.25 11.94
CA LYS A 450 -25.48 21.20 10.93
C LYS A 450 -26.60 22.05 10.34
N SER A 451 -27.78 21.48 10.13
CA SER A 451 -28.94 22.22 9.61
C SER A 451 -29.49 23.22 10.61
N LEU A 452 -29.38 22.93 11.92
CA LEU A 452 -29.90 23.79 12.99
C LEU A 452 -28.84 24.74 13.57
N SER A 453 -27.55 24.41 13.46
CA SER A 453 -26.47 25.18 14.09
C SER A 453 -26.28 26.56 13.47
N GLY A 454 -26.40 27.58 14.30
CA GLY A 454 -26.28 28.98 13.88
C GLY A 454 -27.49 29.50 13.13
N MET A 455 -28.60 28.75 13.13
CA MET A 455 -29.87 29.23 12.55
C MET A 455 -30.47 30.33 13.43
N GLU A 456 -30.90 31.38 12.78
CA GLU A 456 -31.59 32.50 13.41
C GLU A 456 -33.08 32.40 13.05
N ILE A 457 -33.92 32.25 14.06
CA ILE A 457 -35.36 32.12 13.93
C ILE A 457 -35.99 33.25 14.74
N GLU A 458 -36.66 34.24 14.11
CA GLU A 458 -37.31 35.36 14.77
C GLU A 458 -36.47 36.03 15.88
N ASP A 459 -35.24 36.47 15.58
CA ASP A 459 -34.26 37.06 16.52
C ASP A 459 -33.74 36.09 17.63
N LYS A 460 -33.91 34.80 17.45
CA LYS A 460 -33.44 33.74 18.35
C LYS A 460 -32.33 32.94 17.69
N VAL A 461 -31.17 32.86 18.32
CA VAL A 461 -30.03 32.09 17.79
C VAL A 461 -29.95 30.70 18.45
N LEU A 462 -29.96 29.66 17.64
CA LEU A 462 -29.82 28.28 18.13
C LEU A 462 -28.34 27.94 18.35
N ARG A 463 -28.00 27.49 19.57
CA ARG A 463 -26.66 27.09 19.99
C ARG A 463 -26.68 25.76 20.75
N GLU A 464 -25.52 25.14 20.93
CA GLU A 464 -25.32 23.93 21.74
C GLU A 464 -26.33 22.81 21.42
N ILE A 465 -26.53 22.54 20.12
CA ILE A 465 -27.50 21.56 19.64
C ILE A 465 -26.94 20.17 19.86
N ASN A 466 -27.70 19.33 20.57
CA ASN A 466 -27.36 17.94 20.83
C ASN A 466 -28.54 17.03 20.49
N VAL A 467 -28.33 16.04 19.64
CA VAL A 467 -29.33 15.01 19.37
C VAL A 467 -29.25 13.95 20.47
N ARG A 468 -30.26 13.85 21.32
CA ARG A 468 -30.32 12.88 22.42
C ARG A 468 -30.75 11.52 21.94
N GLN A 469 -31.68 11.47 21.01
CA GLN A 469 -32.25 10.24 20.46
C GLN A 469 -32.74 10.49 19.04
N LEU A 470 -32.58 9.49 18.14
CA LEU A 470 -33.00 9.59 16.74
C LEU A 470 -34.38 8.98 16.48
N THR A 471 -34.84 8.07 17.33
CA THR A 471 -36.14 7.38 17.14
C THR A 471 -36.75 7.04 18.52
N PRO A 472 -37.77 7.80 19.02
CA PRO A 472 -38.27 9.10 18.49
C PRO A 472 -37.19 10.17 18.51
N LEU A 473 -37.28 11.17 17.60
CA LEU A 473 -36.30 12.25 17.53
C LEU A 473 -36.40 13.16 18.74
N ARG A 474 -35.31 13.23 19.54
CA ARG A 474 -35.21 14.10 20.70
C ARG A 474 -33.98 14.98 20.60
N ILE A 475 -34.17 16.28 20.57
CA ILE A 475 -33.11 17.28 20.42
C ILE A 475 -33.07 18.17 21.67
N SER A 476 -31.87 18.36 22.21
CA SER A 476 -31.61 19.35 23.27
C SER A 476 -30.83 20.50 22.65
N LEU A 477 -31.31 21.73 22.82
CA LEU A 477 -30.67 22.93 22.30
C LEU A 477 -30.76 24.11 23.26
N ARG A 478 -29.86 25.08 23.07
CA ARG A 478 -29.87 26.34 23.77
C ARG A 478 -30.33 27.45 22.84
N VAL A 479 -31.41 28.13 23.22
CA VAL A 479 -31.90 29.32 22.53
C VAL A 479 -31.33 30.54 23.20
N VAL A 480 -30.69 31.40 22.46
CA VAL A 480 -30.19 32.69 22.94
C VAL A 480 -31.13 33.79 22.44
N SER A 481 -31.73 34.53 23.36
CA SER A 481 -32.72 35.58 23.09
C SER A 481 -32.44 36.81 23.96
N GLU A 482 -32.89 37.99 23.55
CA GLU A 482 -32.80 39.24 24.34
C GLU A 482 -33.82 39.31 25.48
N ARG A 483 -34.86 38.46 25.44
CA ARG A 483 -35.94 38.42 26.44
C ARG A 483 -36.32 36.99 26.81
N PRO A 484 -36.96 36.76 27.97
CA PRO A 484 -37.51 35.46 28.30
C PRO A 484 -38.54 35.01 27.26
N LEU A 485 -38.55 33.72 26.92
CA LEU A 485 -39.46 33.14 25.95
C LEU A 485 -40.71 32.60 26.61
N ASP A 486 -41.88 32.91 26.02
CA ASP A 486 -43.18 32.41 26.44
C ASP A 486 -43.41 30.97 25.92
N GLU A 487 -44.36 30.24 26.57
CA GLU A 487 -44.73 28.87 26.17
C GLU A 487 -45.21 28.76 24.71
N ILE A 488 -45.89 29.82 24.22
CA ILE A 488 -46.35 29.89 22.83
C ILE A 488 -45.17 30.02 21.86
N GLU A 489 -44.18 30.85 22.19
CA GLU A 489 -42.96 31.01 21.38
C GLU A 489 -42.14 29.75 21.32
N LEU A 490 -42.05 28.97 22.40
CA LEU A 490 -41.39 27.67 22.43
C LEU A 490 -42.12 26.61 21.60
N LYS A 491 -43.47 26.64 21.58
CA LYS A 491 -44.26 25.75 20.73
C LYS A 491 -44.11 26.09 19.23
N ASN A 492 -44.05 27.38 18.90
CA ASN A 492 -43.82 27.83 17.53
C ASN A 492 -42.41 27.43 17.06
N LEU A 493 -41.39 27.65 17.89
CA LEU A 493 -40.01 27.22 17.60
C LEU A 493 -39.94 25.71 17.36
N LYS A 494 -40.62 24.92 18.18
CA LYS A 494 -40.71 23.47 17.96
C LYS A 494 -41.30 23.16 16.59
N LYS A 495 -42.42 23.79 16.22
CA LYS A 495 -43.11 23.55 14.96
C LYS A 495 -42.25 23.93 13.74
N GLU A 496 -41.53 25.06 13.80
CA GLU A 496 -40.60 25.44 12.72
C GLU A 496 -39.44 24.46 12.56
N ILE A 497 -38.90 23.92 13.66
CA ILE A 497 -37.86 22.90 13.60
C ILE A 497 -38.42 21.58 13.03
N GLU A 498 -39.67 21.21 13.39
CA GLU A 498 -40.36 20.02 12.81
C GLU A 498 -40.60 20.18 11.31
N GLU A 499 -41.04 21.36 10.86
CA GLU A 499 -41.21 21.68 9.44
C GLU A 499 -39.88 21.63 8.66
N LEU A 500 -38.81 22.13 9.28
CA LEU A 500 -37.46 22.11 8.66
C LEU A 500 -36.87 20.71 8.52
N LEU A 501 -37.12 19.85 9.51
CA LEU A 501 -36.59 18.49 9.55
C LEU A 501 -37.53 17.47 8.90
N ASP A 502 -38.75 17.87 8.57
CA ASP A 502 -39.86 17.03 8.06
C ASP A 502 -40.13 15.81 8.97
N GLU A 503 -40.01 16.00 10.30
CA GLU A 503 -40.13 14.92 11.28
C GLU A 503 -40.60 15.45 12.64
N GLU A 504 -41.53 14.73 13.31
CA GLU A 504 -41.96 15.05 14.67
C GLU A 504 -40.80 14.84 15.67
N LEU A 505 -40.64 15.77 16.60
CA LEU A 505 -39.56 15.71 17.58
C LEU A 505 -40.00 16.12 19.00
N GLU A 506 -39.27 15.61 19.99
CA GLU A 506 -39.28 16.12 21.35
C GLU A 506 -38.16 17.12 21.53
N LEU A 507 -38.49 18.35 21.99
CA LEU A 507 -37.55 19.46 22.14
C LEU A 507 -37.27 19.76 23.60
N GLU A 508 -36.01 19.65 24.01
CA GLU A 508 -35.53 20.18 25.30
C GLU A 508 -34.87 21.53 25.06
N VAL A 509 -35.40 22.60 25.64
CA VAL A 509 -34.88 23.95 25.40
C VAL A 509 -34.30 24.53 26.68
N ALA A 510 -33.04 24.97 26.62
CA ALA A 510 -32.44 25.84 27.63
C ALA A 510 -32.41 27.28 27.10
N VAL A 511 -33.03 28.21 27.79
CA VAL A 511 -33.07 29.62 27.38
C VAL A 511 -31.90 30.38 28.01
N GLY A 512 -31.07 31.02 27.20
CA GLY A 512 -30.02 31.94 27.60
C GLY A 512 -30.41 33.38 27.23
N ILE A 513 -30.28 34.31 28.17
CA ILE A 513 -30.58 35.73 27.95
C ILE A 513 -29.25 36.47 27.75
N ILE A 514 -29.15 37.30 26.70
CA ILE A 514 -28.03 38.24 26.52
C ILE A 514 -28.40 39.52 27.33
N LEU A 515 -27.50 39.91 28.24
CA LEU A 515 -27.62 41.14 29.04
C LEU A 515 -26.82 42.25 28.39
#